data_ea40c010430f52e648837dc7ae04ef73
#
_entry.id   ea40c010430f52e648837dc7ae04ef73
#
_cell.length_a   1.000
_cell.length_b   1.000
_cell.length_c   1.000
_cell.angle_alpha   90.00
_cell.angle_beta   90.00
_cell.angle_gamma   90.00
#
_symmetry.space_group_name_H-M   'P 1'
#
loop_
_entity.id
_entity.type
_entity.pdbx_description
1 polymer ?
#
loop_
_entity_poly.entity_id
_entity_poly.type
_entity_poly.pdbx_seq_one_letter_code
_entity_poly.pdbx_strand_id
1 'polypeptide(L)'
;MPIKDMYAFCKDTDDVNFCLKYIGTDIRILAARDLHDVLVIAISQCQIQLTNATKQINKVRQKFSGPIGTRRLYFCGKYYNLASALFQKAYEEAQEEGLESIAQFSAVDGSHYMIKCEDEWKNNGPIQKSPLIFYYTNVVKLLSIIQVIIEKMYG
;
A
#
# COMPACT_ATOMS: atom_id res chain seq x y z
N MET A 1 17.58 -11.75 5.58
CA MET A 1 17.73 -12.07 4.15
C MET A 1 18.90 -11.29 3.60
N PRO A 2 19.91 -11.97 3.06
CA PRO A 2 21.10 -11.26 2.51
C PRO A 2 20.72 -10.30 1.37
N ILE A 3 21.52 -9.23 1.21
CA ILE A 3 21.27 -8.19 0.20
C ILE A 3 21.21 -8.78 -1.22
N LYS A 4 22.10 -9.73 -1.54
CA LYS A 4 22.10 -10.37 -2.86
C LYS A 4 20.81 -11.15 -3.13
N ASP A 5 20.22 -11.76 -2.11
CA ASP A 5 18.95 -12.48 -2.24
C ASP A 5 17.80 -11.50 -2.45
N MET A 6 17.86 -10.32 -1.84
CA MET A 6 16.90 -9.25 -2.07
C MET A 6 16.97 -8.72 -3.49
N TYR A 7 18.18 -8.56 -4.04
CA TYR A 7 18.32 -8.16 -5.44
C TYR A 7 17.74 -9.23 -6.37
N ALA A 8 18.04 -10.49 -6.11
CA ALA A 8 17.51 -11.61 -6.88
C ALA A 8 15.96 -11.68 -6.79
N PHE A 9 15.39 -11.39 -5.61
CA PHE A 9 13.95 -11.33 -5.43
C PHE A 9 13.34 -10.14 -6.18
N CYS A 10 13.87 -8.94 -5.98
CA CYS A 10 13.34 -7.71 -6.58
C CYS A 10 13.42 -7.72 -8.10
N LYS A 11 14.39 -8.46 -8.67
CA LYS A 11 14.56 -8.62 -10.11
C LYS A 11 13.33 -9.20 -10.80
N ASP A 12 12.54 -9.98 -10.08
CA ASP A 12 11.31 -10.59 -10.62
C ASP A 12 10.07 -9.70 -10.44
N THR A 13 10.23 -8.51 -9.87
CA THR A 13 9.14 -7.55 -9.70
C THR A 13 9.08 -6.58 -10.87
N ASP A 14 7.91 -5.93 -11.06
CA ASP A 14 7.69 -4.98 -12.16
C ASP A 14 8.59 -3.74 -12.08
N ASP A 15 8.93 -3.32 -10.88
CA ASP A 15 9.76 -2.14 -10.62
C ASP A 15 10.86 -2.51 -9.64
N VAL A 16 12.00 -2.90 -10.18
CA VAL A 16 13.16 -3.37 -9.39
C VAL A 16 13.64 -2.30 -8.43
N ASN A 17 13.78 -1.07 -8.90
CA ASN A 17 14.27 0.04 -8.07
C ASN A 17 13.34 0.36 -6.93
N PHE A 18 12.03 0.32 -7.18
CA PHE A 18 11.02 0.53 -6.15
C PHE A 18 11.11 -0.57 -5.08
N CYS A 19 11.21 -1.83 -5.50
CA CYS A 19 11.33 -2.97 -4.59
C CYS A 19 12.58 -2.83 -3.71
N LEU A 20 13.72 -2.52 -4.31
CA LEU A 20 14.97 -2.31 -3.57
C LEU A 20 14.85 -1.15 -2.59
N LYS A 21 14.17 -0.08 -2.98
CA LYS A 21 14.02 1.12 -2.14
C LYS A 21 13.10 0.87 -0.94
N TYR A 22 11.95 0.24 -1.15
CA TYR A 22 10.93 0.12 -0.11
C TYR A 22 11.03 -1.16 0.71
N ILE A 23 11.49 -2.25 0.09
CA ILE A 23 11.66 -3.52 0.79
C ILE A 23 13.12 -3.74 1.16
N GLY A 24 14.03 -3.53 0.20
CA GLY A 24 15.46 -3.80 0.38
C GLY A 24 16.14 -2.92 1.43
N THR A 25 15.65 -1.70 1.65
CA THR A 25 16.21 -0.78 2.65
C THR A 25 15.46 -0.83 4.00
N ASP A 26 14.38 -1.61 4.10
CA ASP A 26 13.68 -1.77 5.37
C ASP A 26 14.60 -2.49 6.35
N ILE A 27 14.78 -1.90 7.53
CA ILE A 27 15.71 -2.46 8.52
C ILE A 27 15.31 -3.88 8.94
N ARG A 28 14.03 -4.21 8.89
CA ARG A 28 13.51 -5.55 9.24
C ARG A 28 13.94 -6.62 8.24
N ILE A 29 14.38 -6.23 7.03
CA ILE A 29 14.80 -7.19 6.02
C ILE A 29 16.05 -7.95 6.43
N LEU A 30 16.90 -7.36 7.27
CA LEU A 30 18.10 -8.02 7.77
C LEU A 30 17.77 -9.22 8.66
N ALA A 31 16.63 -9.18 9.36
CA ALA A 31 16.15 -10.25 10.21
C ALA A 31 15.17 -11.19 9.51
N ALA A 32 14.78 -10.89 8.28
CA ALA A 32 13.86 -11.74 7.53
C ALA A 32 14.50 -13.08 7.19
N ARG A 33 13.80 -14.17 7.51
CA ARG A 33 14.30 -15.54 7.33
C ARG A 33 13.85 -16.14 6.01
N ASP A 34 12.68 -15.75 5.54
CA ASP A 34 12.01 -16.36 4.40
C ASP A 34 11.03 -15.38 3.75
N LEU A 35 10.32 -15.83 2.73
CA LEU A 35 9.33 -15.02 2.02
C LEU A 35 8.13 -14.64 2.90
N HIS A 36 7.80 -15.46 3.91
CA HIS A 36 6.74 -15.12 4.85
C HIS A 36 7.07 -13.82 5.58
N ASP A 37 8.30 -13.69 6.08
CA ASP A 37 8.74 -12.46 6.75
C ASP A 37 8.74 -11.27 5.78
N VAL A 38 9.12 -11.47 4.52
CA VAL A 38 9.10 -10.41 3.49
C VAL A 38 7.67 -9.97 3.20
N LEU A 39 6.70 -10.88 3.20
CA LEU A 39 5.28 -10.54 3.05
C LEU A 39 4.81 -9.59 4.15
N VAL A 40 5.14 -9.90 5.39
CA VAL A 40 4.77 -9.06 6.54
C VAL A 40 5.36 -7.66 6.38
N ILE A 41 6.62 -7.56 5.96
CA ILE A 41 7.29 -6.28 5.71
C ILE A 41 6.57 -5.51 4.60
N ALA A 42 6.23 -6.16 3.49
CA ALA A 42 5.57 -5.52 2.35
C ALA A 42 4.20 -4.95 2.74
N ILE A 43 3.40 -5.69 3.52
CA ILE A 43 2.11 -5.21 4.00
C ILE A 43 2.30 -4.03 4.96
N SER A 44 3.29 -4.10 5.84
CA SER A 44 3.63 -3.01 6.74
C SER A 44 4.04 -1.75 5.97
N GLN A 45 4.74 -1.88 4.86
CA GLN A 45 5.07 -0.75 3.98
C GLN A 45 3.80 -0.13 3.38
N CYS A 46 2.79 -0.93 3.04
CA CYS A 46 1.48 -0.40 2.64
C CYS A 46 0.86 0.44 3.76
N GLN A 47 0.91 -0.03 4.99
CA GLN A 47 0.36 0.69 6.14
C GLN A 47 1.06 2.05 6.35
N ILE A 48 2.37 2.12 6.12
CA ILE A 48 3.12 3.37 6.19
C ILE A 48 2.61 4.35 5.15
N GLN A 49 2.34 3.90 3.92
CA GLN A 49 1.78 4.75 2.87
C GLN A 49 0.41 5.30 3.26
N LEU A 50 -0.45 4.46 3.83
CA LEU A 50 -1.79 4.88 4.29
C LEU A 50 -1.69 5.92 5.41
N THR A 51 -0.81 5.73 6.37
CA THR A 51 -0.58 6.68 7.45
C THR A 51 -0.12 8.02 6.90
N ASN A 52 0.82 8.02 5.96
CA ASN A 52 1.35 9.23 5.35
C ASN A 52 0.29 9.93 4.50
N ALA A 53 -0.56 9.18 3.78
CA ALA A 53 -1.66 9.74 3.02
C ALA A 53 -2.67 10.44 3.94
N THR A 54 -3.00 9.85 5.07
CA THR A 54 -3.90 10.46 6.06
C THR A 54 -3.34 11.77 6.59
N LYS A 55 -2.03 11.81 6.86
CA LYS A 55 -1.36 13.07 7.24
C LYS A 55 -1.42 14.10 6.12
N GLN A 56 -1.27 13.68 4.88
CA GLN A 56 -1.34 14.57 3.71
C GLN A 56 -2.72 15.19 3.56
N ILE A 57 -3.80 14.46 3.84
CA ILE A 57 -5.17 15.01 3.83
C ILE A 57 -5.24 16.24 4.72
N ASN A 58 -4.71 16.15 5.94
CA ASN A 58 -4.72 17.27 6.87
C ASN A 58 -3.86 18.45 6.38
N LYS A 59 -2.73 18.17 5.75
CA LYS A 59 -1.83 19.22 5.24
C LYS A 59 -2.43 20.02 4.10
N VAL A 60 -3.27 19.40 3.27
CA VAL A 60 -3.80 20.06 2.06
C VAL A 60 -5.20 20.64 2.24
N ARG A 61 -5.79 20.57 3.43
CA ARG A 61 -7.17 21.04 3.68
C ARG A 61 -7.37 22.50 3.24
N GLN A 62 -6.43 23.38 3.53
CA GLN A 62 -6.55 24.79 3.16
C GLN A 62 -6.48 24.99 1.65
N LYS A 63 -5.70 24.18 0.96
CA LYS A 63 -5.56 24.25 -0.50
C LYS A 63 -6.85 23.83 -1.23
N PHE A 64 -7.65 22.96 -0.59
CA PHE A 64 -8.89 22.44 -1.16
C PHE A 64 -10.08 22.83 -0.26
N SER A 65 -10.16 24.09 0.14
CA SER A 65 -11.15 24.59 1.11
C SER A 65 -12.53 24.89 0.53
N GLY A 66 -12.68 24.90 -0.80
CA GLY A 66 -13.98 25.08 -1.45
C GLY A 66 -14.91 23.87 -1.26
N PRO A 67 -16.21 24.00 -1.63
CA PRO A 67 -17.17 22.91 -1.41
C PRO A 67 -16.78 21.59 -2.03
N ILE A 68 -16.25 21.60 -3.27
CA ILE A 68 -15.84 20.39 -4.00
C ILE A 68 -14.63 19.76 -3.32
N GLY A 69 -13.62 20.56 -3.01
CA GLY A 69 -12.40 20.06 -2.36
C GLY A 69 -12.68 19.52 -0.96
N THR A 70 -13.48 20.23 -0.17
CA THR A 70 -13.89 19.79 1.17
C THR A 70 -14.60 18.44 1.12
N ARG A 71 -15.53 18.26 0.18
CA ARG A 71 -16.24 17.00 -0.03
C ARG A 71 -15.26 15.86 -0.39
N ARG A 72 -14.38 16.12 -1.35
CA ARG A 72 -13.40 15.13 -1.80
C ARG A 72 -12.49 14.66 -0.67
N LEU A 73 -11.95 15.59 0.11
CA LEU A 73 -11.09 15.25 1.25
C LEU A 73 -11.86 14.52 2.36
N TYR A 74 -13.12 14.88 2.58
CA TYR A 74 -13.98 14.17 3.55
C TYR A 74 -14.14 12.70 3.17
N PHE A 75 -14.50 12.41 1.91
CA PHE A 75 -14.68 11.04 1.45
C PHE A 75 -13.36 10.27 1.39
N CYS A 76 -12.29 10.92 0.95
CA CYS A 76 -10.96 10.29 0.98
C CYS A 76 -10.57 9.89 2.40
N GLY A 77 -10.83 10.74 3.38
CA GLY A 77 -10.58 10.41 4.79
C GLY A 77 -11.35 9.17 5.24
N LYS A 78 -12.63 9.08 4.87
CA LYS A 78 -13.46 7.91 5.18
C LYS A 78 -12.94 6.65 4.48
N TYR A 79 -12.62 6.75 3.19
CA TYR A 79 -12.12 5.60 2.43
C TYR A 79 -10.78 5.12 2.96
N TYR A 80 -9.89 6.03 3.33
CA TYR A 80 -8.59 5.65 3.89
C TYR A 80 -8.72 5.00 5.28
N ASN A 81 -9.72 5.39 6.07
CA ASN A 81 -10.01 4.71 7.34
C ASN A 81 -10.46 3.26 7.11
N LEU A 82 -11.33 3.04 6.11
CA LEU A 82 -11.77 1.70 5.75
C LEU A 82 -10.62 0.86 5.18
N ALA A 83 -9.80 1.47 4.33
CA ALA A 83 -8.61 0.82 3.79
C ALA A 83 -7.64 0.43 4.91
N SER A 84 -7.40 1.32 5.87
CA SER A 84 -6.49 1.05 6.98
C SER A 84 -6.94 -0.13 7.82
N ALA A 85 -8.24 -0.29 8.06
CA ALA A 85 -8.79 -1.43 8.78
C ALA A 85 -8.51 -2.74 8.04
N LEU A 86 -8.66 -2.75 6.72
CA LEU A 86 -8.39 -3.95 5.91
C LEU A 86 -6.89 -4.26 5.83
N PHE A 87 -6.03 -3.26 5.74
CA PHE A 87 -4.58 -3.48 5.77
C PHE A 87 -4.11 -3.96 7.14
N GLN A 88 -4.75 -3.54 8.23
CA GLN A 88 -4.46 -4.06 9.56
C GLN A 88 -4.86 -5.54 9.65
N LYS A 89 -6.01 -5.89 9.11
CA LYS A 89 -6.45 -7.29 9.02
C LYS A 89 -5.45 -8.12 8.19
N ALA A 90 -5.01 -7.58 7.04
CA ALA A 90 -4.01 -8.23 6.20
C ALA A 90 -2.69 -8.43 6.96
N TYR A 91 -2.25 -7.45 7.73
CA TYR A 91 -1.05 -7.53 8.52
C TYR A 91 -1.13 -8.67 9.56
N GLU A 92 -2.26 -8.79 10.25
CA GLU A 92 -2.49 -9.85 11.23
C GLU A 92 -2.53 -11.22 10.56
N GLU A 93 -3.22 -11.34 9.44
CA GLU A 93 -3.31 -12.59 8.66
C GLU A 93 -1.95 -13.01 8.11
N ALA A 94 -1.14 -12.06 7.65
CA ALA A 94 0.19 -12.35 7.10
C ALA A 94 1.16 -12.94 8.14
N GLN A 95 0.92 -12.66 9.42
CA GLN A 95 1.76 -13.19 10.49
C GLN A 95 1.47 -14.65 10.82
N GLU A 96 0.34 -15.19 10.34
CA GLU A 96 -0.06 -16.56 10.57
C GLU A 96 0.25 -17.45 9.38
N GLU A 97 0.88 -18.59 9.63
CA GLU A 97 1.13 -19.58 8.60
C GLU A 97 -0.19 -20.12 8.04
N GLY A 98 -0.27 -20.19 6.72
CA GLY A 98 -1.46 -20.67 6.01
C GLY A 98 -2.46 -19.59 5.66
N LEU A 99 -2.30 -18.35 6.16
CA LEU A 99 -3.21 -17.24 5.87
C LEU A 99 -2.60 -16.20 4.92
N GLU A 100 -1.46 -16.49 4.28
CA GLU A 100 -0.75 -15.52 3.45
C GLU A 100 -1.58 -15.10 2.23
N SER A 101 -2.26 -16.05 1.56
CA SER A 101 -3.12 -15.73 0.42
C SER A 101 -4.35 -14.93 0.86
N ILE A 102 -4.89 -15.20 2.03
CA ILE A 102 -6.01 -14.44 2.60
C ILE A 102 -5.56 -13.01 2.90
N ALA A 103 -4.34 -12.85 3.43
CA ALA A 103 -3.76 -11.53 3.66
C ALA A 103 -3.66 -10.71 2.37
N GLN A 104 -3.27 -11.33 1.27
CA GLN A 104 -3.26 -10.69 -0.04
C GLN A 104 -4.65 -10.19 -0.44
N PHE A 105 -5.68 -11.01 -0.29
CA PHE A 105 -7.06 -10.61 -0.60
C PHE A 105 -7.50 -9.42 0.25
N SER A 106 -7.21 -9.45 1.55
CA SER A 106 -7.55 -8.33 2.45
C SER A 106 -6.85 -7.04 2.03
N ALA A 107 -5.59 -7.11 1.64
CA ALA A 107 -4.84 -5.95 1.14
C ALA A 107 -5.43 -5.41 -0.16
N VAL A 108 -5.80 -6.28 -1.10
CA VAL A 108 -6.44 -5.89 -2.37
C VAL A 108 -7.79 -5.22 -2.07
N ASP A 109 -8.60 -5.78 -1.18
CA ASP A 109 -9.88 -5.17 -0.78
C ASP A 109 -9.66 -3.78 -0.19
N GLY A 110 -8.62 -3.61 0.64
CA GLY A 110 -8.26 -2.30 1.18
C GLY A 110 -7.90 -1.30 0.08
N SER A 111 -7.18 -1.75 -0.96
CA SER A 111 -6.80 -0.88 -2.07
C SER A 111 -8.00 -0.38 -2.87
N HIS A 112 -9.10 -1.11 -2.90
CA HIS A 112 -10.32 -0.69 -3.59
C HIS A 112 -10.91 0.59 -2.98
N TYR A 113 -10.77 0.78 -1.66
CA TYR A 113 -11.18 2.04 -1.03
C TYR A 113 -10.27 3.20 -1.43
N MET A 114 -8.98 2.93 -1.63
CA MET A 114 -8.07 3.95 -2.15
C MET A 114 -8.45 4.37 -3.58
N ILE A 115 -8.88 3.42 -4.41
CA ILE A 115 -9.38 3.71 -5.75
C ILE A 115 -10.61 4.62 -5.67
N LYS A 116 -11.52 4.36 -4.74
CA LYS A 116 -12.70 5.21 -4.55
C LYS A 116 -12.31 6.66 -4.20
N CYS A 117 -11.28 6.84 -3.39
CA CYS A 117 -10.74 8.16 -3.12
C CYS A 117 -10.21 8.81 -4.40
N GLU A 118 -9.41 8.09 -5.18
CA GLU A 118 -8.87 8.63 -6.44
C GLU A 118 -9.97 9.02 -7.41
N ASP A 119 -11.06 8.25 -7.46
CA ASP A 119 -12.21 8.53 -8.32
C ASP A 119 -12.92 9.84 -7.94
N GLU A 120 -12.90 10.25 -6.67
CA GLU A 120 -13.47 11.54 -6.24
C GLU A 120 -12.82 12.72 -6.96
N TRP A 121 -11.55 12.61 -7.33
CA TRP A 121 -10.82 13.69 -8.00
C TRP A 121 -11.09 13.76 -9.50
N LYS A 122 -11.77 12.77 -10.06
CA LYS A 122 -12.17 12.68 -11.46
C LYS A 122 -13.66 12.92 -11.68
N ASN A 123 -14.47 12.74 -10.63
CA ASN A 123 -15.93 12.77 -10.72
C ASN A 123 -16.49 13.86 -9.81
N ASN A 124 -17.77 14.22 -10.02
CA ASN A 124 -18.49 15.16 -9.15
C ASN A 124 -17.85 16.55 -9.11
N GLY A 125 -17.38 17.04 -10.27
CA GLY A 125 -16.75 18.35 -10.41
C GLY A 125 -15.58 18.31 -11.35
N PRO A 126 -14.79 19.40 -11.42
CA PRO A 126 -13.64 19.46 -12.33
C PRO A 126 -12.64 18.35 -12.04
N ILE A 127 -12.03 17.81 -13.10
CA ILE A 127 -10.96 16.83 -12.97
C ILE A 127 -9.73 17.53 -12.37
N GLN A 128 -9.22 17.00 -11.27
CA GLN A 128 -8.04 17.52 -10.59
C GLN A 128 -7.10 16.37 -10.26
N LYS A 129 -5.79 16.67 -10.21
CA LYS A 129 -4.82 15.71 -9.75
C LYS A 129 -5.05 15.43 -8.25
N SER A 130 -5.17 14.16 -7.90
CA SER A 130 -5.31 13.76 -6.51
C SER A 130 -4.07 14.14 -5.70
N PRO A 131 -4.22 14.79 -4.53
CA PRO A 131 -3.09 15.07 -3.65
C PRO A 131 -2.53 13.79 -2.99
N LEU A 132 -3.20 12.66 -3.16
CA LEU A 132 -2.82 11.37 -2.57
C LEU A 132 -2.27 10.39 -3.61
N ILE A 133 -2.14 10.82 -4.87
CA ILE A 133 -1.74 9.91 -5.97
C ILE A 133 -0.40 9.21 -5.70
N PHE A 134 0.55 9.91 -5.08
CA PHE A 134 1.85 9.34 -4.75
C PHE A 134 1.71 8.10 -3.86
N TYR A 135 0.89 8.21 -2.81
CA TYR A 135 0.71 7.11 -1.83
C TYR A 135 -0.06 5.96 -2.45
N TYR A 136 -1.10 6.26 -3.21
CA TYR A 136 -1.86 5.25 -3.94
C TYR A 136 -0.98 4.46 -4.91
N THR A 137 -0.17 5.17 -5.71
CA THR A 137 0.75 4.54 -6.67
C THR A 137 1.74 3.62 -5.95
N ASN A 138 2.26 4.06 -4.80
CA ASN A 138 3.18 3.23 -4.01
C ASN A 138 2.50 1.95 -3.50
N VAL A 139 1.25 2.05 -3.04
CA VAL A 139 0.51 0.86 -2.59
C VAL A 139 0.26 -0.10 -3.76
N VAL A 140 -0.10 0.40 -4.93
CA VAL A 140 -0.27 -0.44 -6.12
C VAL A 140 1.02 -1.23 -6.43
N LYS A 141 2.17 -0.57 -6.37
CA LYS A 141 3.47 -1.21 -6.59
C LYS A 141 3.79 -2.24 -5.49
N LEU A 142 3.46 -1.93 -4.24
CA LEU A 142 3.65 -2.86 -3.13
C LEU A 142 2.74 -4.09 -3.26
N LEU A 143 1.50 -3.91 -3.73
CA LEU A 143 0.59 -5.03 -4.00
C LEU A 143 1.15 -5.94 -5.10
N SER A 144 1.78 -5.37 -6.11
CA SER A 144 2.47 -6.13 -7.16
C SER A 144 3.60 -6.98 -6.57
N ILE A 145 4.37 -6.43 -5.64
CA ILE A 145 5.41 -7.16 -4.92
C ILE A 145 4.80 -8.28 -4.07
N ILE A 146 3.72 -8.00 -3.37
CA ILE A 146 3.00 -9.00 -2.57
C ILE A 146 2.54 -10.17 -3.47
N GLN A 147 2.05 -9.87 -4.66
CA GLN A 147 1.67 -10.91 -5.63
C GLN A 147 2.85 -11.81 -5.98
N VAL A 148 4.02 -11.24 -6.26
CA VAL A 148 5.23 -12.01 -6.56
C VAL A 148 5.61 -12.91 -5.37
N ILE A 149 5.50 -12.38 -4.15
CA ILE A 149 5.78 -13.16 -2.93
C ILE A 149 4.86 -14.38 -2.85
N ILE A 150 3.56 -14.17 -3.00
CA ILE A 150 2.56 -15.25 -2.93
C ILE A 150 2.79 -16.29 -4.03
N GLU A 151 3.09 -15.86 -5.25
CA GLU A 151 3.38 -16.77 -6.35
C GLU A 151 4.62 -17.62 -6.06
N LYS A 152 5.67 -17.04 -5.48
CA LYS A 152 6.88 -17.78 -5.12
C LYS A 152 6.65 -18.76 -3.97
N MET A 153 5.72 -18.44 -3.05
CA MET A 153 5.40 -19.31 -1.92
C MET A 153 4.56 -20.51 -2.34
N TYR A 154 3.63 -20.34 -3.27
CA TYR A 154 2.61 -21.34 -3.62
C TYR A 154 2.66 -21.77 -5.10
N GLY A 155 3.43 -21.10 -5.87
CA GLY A 155 3.63 -21.44 -7.29
C GLY A 155 4.79 -22.37 -7.48
#